data_fed61338d787bea8167910d8dbabce09
#
_entry.id   fed61338d787bea8167910d8dbabce09
#
_cell.length_a   1.000
_cell.length_b   1.000
_cell.length_c   1.000
_cell.angle_alpha   90.00
_cell.angle_beta   90.00
_cell.angle_gamma   90.00
#
_symmetry.space_group_name_H-M   'P 1'
#
loop_
_entity.id
_entity.type
_entity.pdbx_description
1 polymer ?
#
loop_
_entity_poly.entity_id
_entity_poly.type
_entity_poly.pdbx_seq_one_letter_code
_entity_poly.pdbx_strand_id
1 'polypeptide(L)'
;MTTSPVGRGRTARVRERLAGYGVGVAPIVVDASMAFFWFANESDVRQDARLLETQSMLVAPDLMAAETTNAWWKKLRRGEMDVTDVEEAVTNLLALEIAWVPSSTLLRPAARLAADLGHPIYDCIYLALALSHSAVLATADERLRRAAERVGVRLWSARG
;
A
#
# COMPACT_ATOMS: atom_id res chain seq x y z
N MET A 1 -36.04 2.96 -6.77
CA MET A 1 -34.76 3.06 -6.04
C MET A 1 -33.82 2.00 -6.58
N THR A 2 -32.98 2.37 -7.53
CA THR A 2 -32.05 1.48 -8.22
C THR A 2 -30.68 1.64 -7.58
N THR A 3 -30.22 0.62 -6.86
CA THR A 3 -28.86 0.56 -6.30
C THR A 3 -27.87 0.24 -7.41
N SER A 4 -27.01 1.19 -7.74
CA SER A 4 -25.92 1.04 -8.71
C SER A 4 -24.90 -0.04 -8.31
N PRO A 5 -24.49 -0.92 -9.25
CA PRO A 5 -23.55 -2.02 -8.98
C PRO A 5 -22.08 -1.63 -9.18
N VAL A 6 -21.64 -0.47 -8.71
CA VAL A 6 -20.26 0.03 -9.00
C VAL A 6 -19.16 -0.68 -8.20
N GLY A 7 -19.48 -1.36 -7.09
CA GLY A 7 -18.46 -1.96 -6.21
C GLY A 7 -17.97 -3.36 -6.59
N ARG A 8 -18.79 -4.17 -7.27
CA ARG A 8 -18.49 -5.59 -7.51
C ARG A 8 -17.49 -5.85 -8.65
N GLY A 9 -17.41 -4.97 -9.64
CA GLY A 9 -16.55 -5.15 -10.80
C GLY A 9 -15.06 -4.89 -10.53
N ARG A 10 -14.71 -4.00 -9.60
CA ARG A 10 -13.31 -3.69 -9.27
C ARG A 10 -12.65 -4.80 -8.44
N THR A 11 -13.34 -5.31 -7.44
CA THR A 11 -12.84 -6.41 -6.59
C THR A 11 -12.68 -7.72 -7.38
N ALA A 12 -13.56 -7.99 -8.34
CA ALA A 12 -13.46 -9.15 -9.20
C ALA A 12 -12.24 -9.05 -10.13
N ARG A 13 -11.97 -7.88 -10.74
CA ARG A 13 -10.81 -7.64 -11.60
C ARG A 13 -9.48 -7.73 -10.84
N VAL A 14 -9.43 -7.24 -9.60
CA VAL A 14 -8.23 -7.39 -8.75
C VAL A 14 -7.98 -8.85 -8.42
N ARG A 15 -9.02 -9.61 -8.07
CA ARG A 15 -8.92 -11.06 -7.83
C ARG A 15 -8.50 -11.83 -9.08
N GLU A 16 -9.00 -11.46 -10.24
CA GLU A 16 -8.66 -12.06 -11.53
C GLU A 16 -7.21 -11.76 -11.92
N ARG A 17 -6.74 -10.53 -11.73
CA ARG A 17 -5.34 -10.16 -11.93
C ARG A 17 -4.42 -10.89 -10.93
N LEU A 18 -4.81 -11.00 -9.67
CA LEU A 18 -4.07 -11.75 -8.64
C LEU A 18 -4.03 -13.26 -8.95
N ALA A 19 -5.10 -13.84 -9.53
CA ALA A 19 -5.15 -15.24 -9.95
C ALA A 19 -4.38 -15.53 -11.25
N GLY A 20 -4.21 -14.52 -12.12
CA GLY A 20 -3.54 -14.61 -13.41
C GLY A 20 -2.04 -14.33 -13.37
N TYR A 21 -1.50 -13.83 -12.26
CA TYR A 21 -0.05 -13.66 -12.09
C TYR A 21 0.58 -15.04 -11.88
N GLY A 22 1.48 -15.38 -12.80
CA GLY A 22 2.08 -16.69 -12.94
C GLY A 22 2.61 -17.31 -11.66
N VAL A 23 2.54 -18.61 -11.62
CA VAL A 23 3.05 -19.46 -10.55
C VAL A 23 4.53 -19.11 -10.28
N GLY A 24 4.81 -18.37 -9.21
CA GLY A 24 6.19 -18.17 -8.75
C GLY A 24 6.54 -16.83 -8.09
N VAL A 25 5.85 -15.72 -8.38
CA VAL A 25 6.22 -14.41 -7.80
C VAL A 25 5.09 -13.89 -6.90
N ALA A 26 5.38 -13.76 -5.60
CA ALA A 26 4.40 -13.24 -4.65
C ALA A 26 4.12 -11.75 -4.93
N PRO A 27 2.85 -11.29 -4.82
CA PRO A 27 2.54 -9.88 -4.89
C PRO A 27 3.19 -9.12 -3.73
N ILE A 28 3.40 -7.82 -3.93
CA ILE A 28 3.97 -6.94 -2.92
C ILE A 28 2.91 -5.95 -2.46
N VAL A 29 2.55 -6.01 -1.19
CA VAL A 29 1.72 -4.97 -0.56
C VAL A 29 2.60 -3.79 -0.23
N VAL A 30 2.22 -2.61 -0.72
CA VAL A 30 2.96 -1.37 -0.51
C VAL A 30 2.28 -0.53 0.56
N ASP A 31 3.05 -0.09 1.54
CA ASP A 31 2.62 0.85 2.57
C ASP A 31 2.91 2.31 2.15
N ALA A 32 2.13 3.25 2.71
CA ALA A 32 2.25 4.68 2.44
C ALA A 32 3.65 5.25 2.73
N SER A 33 4.38 4.68 3.70
CA SER A 33 5.76 5.10 4.00
C SER A 33 6.72 4.87 2.84
N MET A 34 6.50 3.83 2.02
CA MET A 34 7.27 3.58 0.80
C MET A 34 6.83 4.50 -0.34
N ALA A 35 5.52 4.62 -0.55
CA ALA A 35 4.96 5.44 -1.63
C ALA A 35 5.31 6.93 -1.49
N PHE A 36 5.46 7.41 -0.27
CA PHE A 36 5.85 8.78 0.06
C PHE A 36 7.13 9.20 -0.65
N PHE A 37 8.15 8.33 -0.67
CA PHE A 37 9.47 8.63 -1.25
C PHE A 37 9.50 8.61 -2.78
N TRP A 38 8.53 7.98 -3.44
CA TRP A 38 8.54 7.86 -4.91
C TRP A 38 8.47 9.20 -5.64
N PHE A 39 7.85 10.20 -4.99
CA PHE A 39 7.65 11.52 -5.57
C PHE A 39 8.19 12.65 -4.68
N ALA A 40 8.99 12.31 -3.66
CA ALA A 40 9.72 13.28 -2.86
C ALA A 40 11.11 13.48 -3.45
N ASN A 41 11.51 14.76 -3.63
CA ASN A 41 12.85 15.14 -4.10
C ASN A 41 13.92 14.94 -3.00
N GLU A 42 13.98 13.78 -2.37
CA GLU A 42 14.94 13.48 -1.30
C GLU A 42 16.03 12.52 -1.78
N SER A 43 17.26 12.74 -1.31
CA SER A 43 18.47 12.00 -1.72
C SER A 43 18.48 10.50 -1.36
N ASP A 44 17.52 10.03 -0.57
CA ASP A 44 17.38 8.64 -0.14
C ASP A 44 16.51 7.75 -1.06
N VAL A 45 16.04 8.30 -2.17
CA VAL A 45 15.09 7.67 -3.13
C VAL A 45 15.56 6.34 -3.73
N ARG A 46 16.86 5.97 -3.61
CA ARG A 46 17.43 4.86 -4.39
C ARG A 46 16.94 3.46 -4.01
N GLN A 47 16.52 3.22 -2.76
CA GLN A 47 16.07 1.88 -2.35
C GLN A 47 14.60 1.66 -2.68
N ASP A 48 13.79 2.69 -2.55
CA ASP A 48 12.34 2.62 -2.74
C ASP A 48 11.93 2.64 -4.21
N ALA A 49 12.72 3.29 -5.09
CA ALA A 49 12.52 3.27 -6.54
C ALA A 49 12.64 1.85 -7.15
N ARG A 50 13.46 0.97 -6.58
CA ARG A 50 13.57 -0.43 -7.01
C ARG A 50 12.26 -1.21 -6.90
N LEU A 51 11.35 -0.77 -6.03
CA LEU A 51 10.04 -1.36 -5.90
C LEU A 51 9.20 -1.14 -7.16
N LEU A 52 9.35 0.00 -7.83
CA LEU A 52 8.69 0.32 -9.10
C LEU A 52 9.27 -0.44 -10.30
N GLU A 53 10.51 -0.94 -10.18
CA GLU A 53 11.17 -1.73 -11.22
C GLU A 53 10.90 -3.24 -11.10
N THR A 54 10.16 -3.66 -10.07
CA THR A 54 9.89 -5.08 -9.83
C THR A 54 8.96 -5.68 -10.89
N GLN A 55 9.14 -6.97 -11.17
CA GLN A 55 8.20 -7.76 -11.97
C GLN A 55 6.99 -8.24 -11.15
N SER A 56 7.01 -8.04 -9.82
CA SER A 56 5.92 -8.40 -8.93
C SER A 56 4.75 -7.43 -9.09
N MET A 57 3.53 -7.94 -8.94
CA MET A 57 2.35 -7.09 -8.86
C MET A 57 2.39 -6.26 -7.59
N LEU A 58 2.29 -4.94 -7.72
CA LEU A 58 2.09 -4.05 -6.59
C LEU A 58 0.61 -4.00 -6.21
N VAL A 59 0.33 -4.14 -4.93
CA VAL A 59 -1.03 -4.15 -4.36
C VAL A 59 -1.07 -3.18 -3.19
N ALA A 60 -2.13 -2.41 -3.04
CA ALA A 60 -2.30 -1.54 -1.89
C ALA A 60 -3.77 -1.39 -1.49
N PRO A 61 -4.08 -1.18 -0.20
CA PRO A 61 -5.39 -0.71 0.19
C PRO A 61 -5.58 0.72 -0.35
N ASP A 62 -6.79 1.10 -0.73
CA ASP A 62 -7.08 2.46 -1.21
C ASP A 62 -6.79 3.55 -0.16
N LEU A 63 -6.76 3.19 1.11
CA LEU A 63 -6.26 4.00 2.22
C LEU A 63 -4.86 4.58 1.94
N MET A 64 -3.96 3.83 1.30
CA MET A 64 -2.58 4.25 1.03
C MET A 64 -2.52 5.59 0.30
N ALA A 65 -3.40 5.83 -0.67
CA ALA A 65 -3.42 7.09 -1.42
C ALA A 65 -3.72 8.30 -0.50
N ALA A 66 -4.66 8.16 0.43
CA ALA A 66 -5.00 9.21 1.38
C ALA A 66 -3.87 9.45 2.40
N GLU A 67 -3.26 8.39 2.93
CA GLU A 67 -2.16 8.51 3.88
C GLU A 67 -0.92 9.16 3.25
N THR A 68 -0.56 8.75 2.04
CA THR A 68 0.56 9.33 1.29
C THR A 68 0.30 10.81 0.99
N THR A 69 -0.90 11.14 0.51
CA THR A 69 -1.30 12.53 0.25
C THR A 69 -1.24 13.38 1.53
N ASN A 70 -1.68 12.83 2.66
CA ASN A 70 -1.58 13.51 3.95
C ASN A 70 -0.13 13.76 4.40
N ALA A 71 0.79 12.86 4.05
CA ALA A 71 2.21 13.07 4.31
C ALA A 71 2.79 14.22 3.47
N TRP A 72 2.44 14.32 2.18
CA TRP A 72 2.82 15.46 1.33
C TRP A 72 2.16 16.77 1.77
N TRP A 73 0.88 16.74 2.20
CA TRP A 73 0.24 17.91 2.79
C TRP A 73 0.99 18.43 4.03
N LYS A 74 1.55 17.55 4.86
CA LYS A 74 2.41 17.98 5.99
C LYS A 74 3.68 18.67 5.51
N LYS A 75 4.27 18.25 4.36
CA LYS A 75 5.38 18.96 3.72
C LYS A 75 4.95 20.33 3.21
N LEU A 76 3.80 20.43 2.54
CA LEU A 76 3.22 21.71 2.12
C LEU A 76 3.06 22.67 3.31
N ARG A 77 2.54 22.17 4.44
CA ARG A 77 2.39 22.96 5.67
C ARG A 77 3.71 23.49 6.24
N ARG A 78 4.82 22.84 5.97
CA ARG A 78 6.18 23.26 6.37
C ARG A 78 6.89 24.10 5.30
N GLY A 79 6.25 24.36 4.17
CA GLY A 79 6.84 25.10 3.05
C GLY A 79 7.89 24.30 2.27
N GLU A 80 7.91 22.99 2.38
CA GLU A 80 8.82 22.07 1.66
C GLU A 80 8.26 21.64 0.30
N MET A 81 6.99 21.86 0.06
CA MET A 81 6.25 21.65 -1.19
C MET A 81 5.25 22.79 -1.38
N ASP A 82 4.84 23.04 -2.59
CA ASP A 82 3.68 23.89 -2.89
C ASP A 82 2.43 23.02 -3.24
N VAL A 83 1.29 23.67 -3.50
CA VAL A 83 0.06 22.94 -3.79
C VAL A 83 0.14 22.21 -5.12
N THR A 84 0.83 22.79 -6.11
CA THR A 84 1.01 22.18 -7.43
C THR A 84 1.87 20.92 -7.34
N ASP A 85 2.94 20.95 -6.53
CA ASP A 85 3.77 19.77 -6.25
C ASP A 85 2.95 18.62 -5.67
N VAL A 86 2.05 18.92 -4.72
CA VAL A 86 1.18 17.90 -4.10
C VAL A 86 0.17 17.34 -5.10
N GLU A 87 -0.45 18.18 -5.93
CA GLU A 87 -1.42 17.74 -6.95
C GLU A 87 -0.74 16.87 -8.02
N GLU A 88 0.47 17.23 -8.43
CA GLU A 88 1.27 16.43 -9.37
C GLU A 88 1.67 15.08 -8.76
N ALA A 89 2.15 15.07 -7.51
CA ALA A 89 2.51 13.84 -6.82
C ALA A 89 1.31 12.89 -6.67
N VAL A 90 0.13 13.40 -6.34
CA VAL A 90 -1.13 12.62 -6.29
C VAL A 90 -1.49 12.06 -7.67
N THR A 91 -1.39 12.88 -8.71
CA THR A 91 -1.67 12.44 -10.08
C THR A 91 -0.75 11.30 -10.49
N ASN A 92 0.54 11.43 -10.22
CA ASN A 92 1.54 10.42 -10.51
C ASN A 92 1.32 9.13 -9.70
N LEU A 93 1.00 9.23 -8.41
CA LEU A 93 0.67 8.08 -7.57
C LEU A 93 -0.52 7.28 -8.12
N LEU A 94 -1.58 7.97 -8.51
CA LEU A 94 -2.79 7.34 -9.03
C LEU A 94 -2.62 6.75 -10.45
N ALA A 95 -1.60 7.21 -11.19
CA ALA A 95 -1.23 6.68 -12.50
C ALA A 95 -0.38 5.41 -12.44
N LEU A 96 0.19 5.06 -11.28
CA LEU A 96 0.97 3.84 -11.12
C LEU A 96 0.12 2.59 -11.30
N GLU A 97 0.73 1.52 -11.83
CA GLU A 97 0.11 0.20 -11.98
C GLU A 97 0.00 -0.54 -10.64
N ILE A 98 -0.77 0.02 -9.71
CA ILE A 98 -1.08 -0.58 -8.41
C ILE A 98 -2.47 -1.20 -8.46
N ALA A 99 -2.60 -2.44 -7.98
CA ALA A 99 -3.90 -3.07 -7.77
C ALA A 99 -4.53 -2.56 -6.46
N TRP A 100 -5.41 -1.58 -6.58
CA TRP A 100 -6.07 -0.97 -5.44
C TRP A 100 -7.18 -1.86 -4.87
N VAL A 101 -7.08 -2.17 -3.57
CA VAL A 101 -8.07 -2.97 -2.84
C VAL A 101 -8.89 -2.06 -1.92
N PRO A 102 -10.22 -2.11 -1.97
CA PRO A 102 -11.05 -1.33 -1.07
C PRO A 102 -10.77 -1.67 0.38
N SER A 103 -10.34 -0.71 1.18
CA SER A 103 -10.02 -0.87 2.61
C SER A 103 -11.22 -1.39 3.41
N SER A 104 -12.43 -1.04 2.99
CA SER A 104 -13.68 -1.53 3.61
C SER A 104 -13.79 -3.06 3.62
N THR A 105 -13.18 -3.76 2.66
CA THR A 105 -13.18 -5.23 2.59
C THR A 105 -12.21 -5.87 3.58
N LEU A 106 -11.26 -5.09 4.09
CA LEU A 106 -10.19 -5.52 4.99
C LEU A 106 -10.47 -5.18 6.47
N LEU A 107 -11.47 -4.36 6.76
CA LEU A 107 -11.73 -3.86 8.12
C LEU A 107 -11.98 -4.98 9.15
N ARG A 108 -12.73 -6.03 8.78
CA ARG A 108 -13.01 -7.13 9.72
C ARG A 108 -11.77 -7.92 10.12
N PRO A 109 -10.94 -8.43 9.18
CA PRO A 109 -9.68 -9.08 9.54
C PRO A 109 -8.70 -8.11 10.20
N ALA A 110 -8.62 -6.84 9.77
CA ALA A 110 -7.78 -5.82 10.39
C ALA A 110 -8.16 -5.55 11.85
N ALA A 111 -9.46 -5.52 12.18
CA ALA A 111 -9.91 -5.33 13.56
C ALA A 111 -9.50 -6.49 14.48
N ARG A 112 -9.50 -7.73 14.00
CA ARG A 112 -8.99 -8.88 14.74
C ARG A 112 -7.49 -8.77 14.99
N LEU A 113 -6.72 -8.46 13.94
CA LEU A 113 -5.28 -8.25 14.05
C LEU A 113 -4.95 -7.11 15.03
N ALA A 114 -5.70 -6.00 14.97
CA ALA A 114 -5.51 -4.87 15.87
C ALA A 114 -5.71 -5.27 17.34
N ALA A 115 -6.75 -6.07 17.63
CA ALA A 115 -7.00 -6.57 18.97
C ALA A 115 -5.92 -7.54 19.45
N ASP A 116 -5.48 -8.47 18.59
CA ASP A 116 -4.49 -9.50 18.92
C ASP A 116 -3.09 -8.91 19.10
N LEU A 117 -2.74 -7.89 18.32
CA LEU A 117 -1.42 -7.27 18.30
C LEU A 117 -1.29 -6.06 19.23
N GLY A 118 -2.41 -5.46 19.67
CA GLY A 118 -2.41 -4.15 20.30
C GLY A 118 -1.87 -3.05 19.38
N HIS A 119 -2.22 -3.11 18.07
CA HIS A 119 -1.63 -2.27 17.03
C HIS A 119 -2.71 -1.42 16.32
N PRO A 120 -2.39 -0.21 15.81
CA PRO A 120 -3.36 0.63 15.12
C PRO A 120 -4.04 -0.08 13.95
N ILE A 121 -5.35 0.16 13.78
CA ILE A 121 -6.14 -0.52 12.76
C ILE A 121 -5.68 -0.19 11.32
N TYR A 122 -5.18 1.02 11.08
CA TYR A 122 -4.70 1.43 9.77
C TYR A 122 -3.55 0.53 9.32
N ASP A 123 -2.55 0.30 10.17
CA ASP A 123 -1.44 -0.61 9.90
C ASP A 123 -1.92 -2.05 9.73
N CYS A 124 -2.92 -2.47 10.51
CA CYS A 124 -3.51 -3.81 10.41
C CYS A 124 -4.29 -4.02 9.10
N ILE A 125 -4.71 -2.98 8.40
CA ILE A 125 -5.30 -3.09 7.05
C ILE A 125 -4.25 -3.60 6.05
N TYR A 126 -3.01 -3.10 6.10
CA TYR A 126 -1.91 -3.60 5.27
C TYR A 126 -1.55 -5.04 5.61
N LEU A 127 -1.51 -5.39 6.90
CA LEU A 127 -1.25 -6.77 7.33
C LEU A 127 -2.35 -7.72 6.87
N ALA A 128 -3.61 -7.33 7.00
CA ALA A 128 -4.76 -8.11 6.54
C ALA A 128 -4.72 -8.36 5.03
N LEU A 129 -4.32 -7.34 4.25
CA LEU A 129 -4.13 -7.45 2.82
C LEU A 129 -2.99 -8.43 2.50
N ALA A 130 -1.84 -8.30 3.16
CA ALA A 130 -0.69 -9.16 2.93
C ALA A 130 -1.01 -10.63 3.25
N LEU A 131 -1.67 -10.90 4.38
CA LEU A 131 -2.06 -12.24 4.77
C LEU A 131 -3.07 -12.86 3.80
N SER A 132 -4.07 -12.08 3.35
CA SER A 132 -5.12 -12.59 2.46
C SER A 132 -4.62 -13.00 1.07
N HIS A 133 -3.45 -12.51 0.65
CA HIS A 133 -2.85 -12.77 -0.66
C HIS A 133 -1.50 -13.51 -0.57
N SER A 134 -1.08 -13.94 0.61
CA SER A 134 0.26 -14.52 0.85
C SER A 134 1.37 -13.60 0.30
N ALA A 135 1.14 -12.29 0.38
CA ALA A 135 1.99 -11.26 -0.19
C ALA A 135 3.18 -10.93 0.71
N VAL A 136 4.17 -10.29 0.12
CA VAL A 136 5.28 -9.65 0.83
C VAL A 136 4.87 -8.22 1.17
N LEU A 137 5.26 -7.69 2.33
CA LEU A 137 4.99 -6.31 2.72
C LEU A 137 6.22 -5.43 2.53
N ALA A 138 6.06 -4.34 1.76
CA ALA A 138 7.04 -3.28 1.63
C ALA A 138 6.64 -2.10 2.52
N THR A 139 7.42 -1.82 3.54
CA THR A 139 7.22 -0.69 4.46
C THR A 139 8.56 -0.18 5.00
N ALA A 140 8.65 1.13 5.22
CA ALA A 140 9.73 1.79 5.94
C ALA A 140 9.37 2.02 7.42
N ASP A 141 8.12 1.75 7.83
CA ASP A 141 7.69 1.89 9.22
C ASP A 141 8.15 0.70 10.07
N GLU A 142 9.02 0.96 11.03
CA GLU A 142 9.61 -0.06 11.90
C GLU A 142 8.57 -0.72 12.83
N ARG A 143 7.51 -0.01 13.22
CA ARG A 143 6.44 -0.58 14.05
C ARG A 143 5.62 -1.57 13.23
N LEU A 144 5.29 -1.20 12.00
CA LEU A 144 4.57 -2.09 11.07
C LEU A 144 5.43 -3.30 10.68
N ARG A 145 6.75 -3.13 10.50
CA ARG A 145 7.69 -4.25 10.27
C ARG A 145 7.62 -5.29 11.38
N ARG A 146 7.75 -4.84 12.64
CA ARG A 146 7.66 -5.74 13.82
C ARG A 146 6.30 -6.42 13.92
N ALA A 147 5.22 -5.72 13.61
CA ALA A 147 3.89 -6.30 13.59
C ALA A 147 3.75 -7.37 12.50
N ALA A 148 4.31 -7.13 11.31
CA ALA A 148 4.35 -8.09 10.19
C ALA A 148 5.08 -9.38 10.58
N GLU A 149 6.24 -9.26 11.21
CA GLU A 149 7.01 -10.42 11.70
C GLU A 149 6.23 -11.27 12.71
N ARG A 150 5.51 -10.62 13.63
CA ARG A 150 4.68 -11.31 14.66
C ARG A 150 3.55 -12.14 14.04
N VAL A 151 3.05 -11.77 12.88
CA VAL A 151 1.97 -12.49 12.19
C VAL A 151 2.46 -13.32 11.00
N GLY A 152 3.79 -13.45 10.83
CA GLY A 152 4.40 -14.26 9.78
C GLY A 152 4.31 -13.67 8.37
N VAL A 153 4.05 -12.38 8.23
CA VAL A 153 4.12 -11.67 6.94
C VAL A 153 5.58 -11.42 6.60
N ARG A 154 5.99 -11.87 5.42
CA ARG A 154 7.35 -11.64 4.92
C ARG A 154 7.53 -10.18 4.54
N LEU A 155 8.71 -9.65 4.81
CA LEU A 155 9.07 -8.28 4.43
C LEU A 155 9.79 -8.26 3.09
N TRP A 156 9.46 -7.26 2.28
CA TRP A 156 10.21 -6.97 1.07
C TRP A 156 11.60 -6.42 1.40
N SER A 157 12.60 -6.82 0.61
CA SER A 157 13.96 -6.31 0.69
C SER A 157 14.46 -6.01 -0.72
N ALA A 158 15.10 -4.85 -0.88
CA ALA A 158 15.75 -4.47 -2.13
C ALA A 158 16.97 -5.33 -2.48
N ARG A 159 17.44 -6.14 -1.52
CA ARG A 159 18.49 -7.16 -1.70
C ARG A 159 17.78 -8.50 -1.82
N GLY A 160 17.60 -8.94 -3.06
CA GLY A 160 17.15 -10.31 -3.34
C GLY A 160 18.19 -11.34 -2.92
#